data_4f01fe6438e0057c4215845355181165
#
_entry.id   4f01fe6438e0057c4215845355181165
#
_cell.length_a   1.000
_cell.length_b   1.000
_cell.length_c   1.000
_cell.angle_alpha   90.00
_cell.angle_beta   90.00
_cell.angle_gamma   90.00
#
_symmetry.space_group_name_H-M   'P 1'
#
loop_
_entity.id
_entity.type
_entity.pdbx_description
1 polymer ?
#
loop_
_entity_poly.entity_id
_entity_poly.type
_entity_poly.pdbx_seq_one_letter_code
_entity_poly.pdbx_strand_id
1 'polypeptide(L)'
;SSDVCSSDLLKLFLLGAISRAFQPGCKFEIMLCLVGGQGAGKSTFFRLLAVRDEWFSDDLRKLDDDNVYRKLQGHWIIEMSEMMATANAKSIEEIKSFLSRQKEVYKIPYETHPADRPRQCVFGGTSNALDFLPLDRSGNRRFIPVMVYPEQAEVHILEDEAASRAYISQM
;
A
#
# COMPACT_ATOMS: atom_id res chain seq x y z
N SER A 1 7.06 -19.07 -19.35
CA SER A 1 6.97 -17.85 -18.54
C SER A 1 5.50 -17.49 -18.43
N SER A 2 4.92 -17.64 -17.27
CA SER A 2 3.55 -17.21 -17.02
C SER A 2 3.56 -15.68 -16.94
N ASP A 3 2.95 -15.03 -17.92
CA ASP A 3 2.65 -13.62 -17.86
C ASP A 3 1.60 -13.43 -16.77
N VAL A 4 2.06 -13.07 -15.57
CA VAL A 4 1.16 -12.71 -14.47
C VAL A 4 0.47 -11.41 -14.88
N CYS A 5 -0.83 -11.49 -15.13
CA CYS A 5 -1.60 -10.33 -15.54
C CYS A 5 -1.70 -9.30 -14.40
N SER A 6 -1.76 -8.01 -14.74
CA SER A 6 -1.93 -6.94 -13.73
C SER A 6 -3.17 -7.15 -12.87
N SER A 7 -4.22 -7.75 -13.42
CA SER A 7 -5.43 -8.10 -12.67
C SER A 7 -5.17 -9.16 -11.59
N ASP A 8 -4.28 -10.12 -11.83
CA ASP A 8 -3.95 -11.15 -10.84
C ASP A 8 -3.11 -10.57 -9.69
N LEU A 9 -2.24 -9.62 -10.01
CA LEU A 9 -1.47 -8.91 -8.99
C LEU A 9 -2.37 -8.06 -8.10
N LEU A 10 -3.36 -7.40 -8.68
CA LEU A 10 -4.35 -6.65 -7.93
C LEU A 10 -5.21 -7.56 -7.05
N LYS A 11 -5.66 -8.69 -7.57
CA LYS A 11 -6.38 -9.72 -6.78
C LYS A 11 -5.56 -10.20 -5.60
N LEU A 12 -4.27 -10.47 -5.80
CA LEU A 12 -3.36 -10.87 -4.73
C LEU A 12 -3.29 -9.81 -3.63
N PHE A 13 -3.15 -8.55 -4.00
CA PHE A 13 -3.13 -7.44 -3.06
C PHE A 13 -4.46 -7.33 -2.28
N LEU A 14 -5.59 -7.42 -2.96
CA LEU A 14 -6.92 -7.37 -2.34
C LEU A 14 -7.15 -8.53 -1.39
N LEU A 15 -6.76 -9.75 -1.76
CA LEU A 15 -6.85 -10.93 -0.88
C LEU A 15 -6.01 -10.73 0.38
N GLY A 16 -4.81 -10.16 0.27
CA GLY A 16 -3.98 -9.81 1.42
C GLY A 16 -4.62 -8.75 2.31
N ALA A 17 -5.22 -7.73 1.71
CA ALA A 17 -5.94 -6.67 2.43
C ALA A 17 -7.14 -7.23 3.21
N ILE A 18 -7.93 -8.09 2.58
CA ILE A 18 -9.07 -8.77 3.22
C ILE A 18 -8.58 -9.71 4.33
N SER A 19 -7.54 -10.49 4.06
CA SER A 19 -6.97 -11.40 5.06
C SER A 19 -6.52 -10.66 6.30
N ARG A 20 -5.89 -9.50 6.16
CA ARG A 20 -5.47 -8.66 7.30
C ARG A 20 -6.64 -8.06 8.08
N ALA A 21 -7.74 -7.76 7.42
CA ALA A 21 -8.94 -7.28 8.08
C ALA A 21 -9.59 -8.36 8.95
N PHE A 22 -9.67 -9.60 8.45
CA PHE A 22 -10.31 -10.72 9.17
C PHE A 22 -9.37 -11.50 10.08
N GLN A 23 -8.07 -11.50 9.79
CA GLN A 23 -7.04 -12.16 10.57
C GLN A 23 -5.90 -11.16 10.86
N PRO A 24 -6.08 -10.24 11.80
CA PRO A 24 -5.06 -9.28 12.16
C PRO A 24 -3.73 -9.96 12.50
N GLY A 25 -2.64 -9.41 11.97
CA GLY A 25 -1.30 -9.96 12.18
C GLY A 25 -0.92 -11.10 11.24
N CYS A 26 -1.77 -11.52 10.30
CA CYS A 26 -1.37 -12.51 9.31
C CYS A 26 -0.20 -12.00 8.46
N LYS A 27 0.63 -12.93 7.99
CA LYS A 27 1.79 -12.59 7.17
C LYS A 27 1.35 -12.11 5.79
N PHE A 28 1.66 -10.86 5.48
CA PHE A 28 1.46 -10.25 4.18
C PHE A 28 2.50 -9.15 3.96
N GLU A 29 3.46 -9.39 3.09
CA GLU A 29 4.65 -8.55 2.92
C GLU A 29 4.65 -7.79 1.59
N ILE A 30 3.57 -7.88 0.81
CA ILE A 30 3.50 -7.35 -0.54
C ILE A 30 3.01 -5.91 -0.51
N MET A 31 3.70 -5.04 -1.26
CA MET A 31 3.30 -3.69 -1.56
C MET A 31 2.95 -3.58 -3.05
N LEU A 32 1.73 -3.18 -3.36
CA LEU A 32 1.33 -2.84 -4.73
C LEU A 32 1.86 -1.44 -5.07
N CYS A 33 2.66 -1.34 -6.12
CA CYS A 33 3.26 -0.09 -6.57
C CYS A 33 2.64 0.35 -7.89
N LEU A 34 1.85 1.42 -7.88
CA LEU A 34 1.30 2.01 -9.08
C LEU A 34 2.32 2.98 -9.69
N VAL A 35 2.67 2.74 -10.94
CA VAL A 35 3.66 3.53 -11.68
C VAL A 35 2.99 4.20 -12.87
N GLY A 36 3.11 5.50 -12.98
CA GLY A 36 2.51 6.27 -14.07
C GLY A 36 2.74 7.75 -13.90
N GLY A 37 2.36 8.53 -14.90
CA GLY A 37 2.52 9.98 -14.88
C GLY A 37 1.81 10.66 -13.72
N GLN A 38 2.23 11.89 -13.44
CA GLN A 38 1.54 12.74 -12.48
C GLN A 38 0.09 12.97 -12.94
N GLY A 39 -0.86 12.92 -12.01
CA GLY A 39 -2.27 13.08 -12.33
C GLY A 39 -2.94 11.84 -12.93
N ALA A 40 -2.28 10.68 -12.94
CA ALA A 40 -2.85 9.42 -13.42
C ALA A 40 -3.90 8.78 -12.47
N GLY A 41 -4.17 9.40 -11.32
CA GLY A 41 -5.16 8.91 -10.36
C GLY A 41 -4.66 7.80 -9.44
N LYS A 42 -3.36 7.61 -9.29
CA LYS A 42 -2.76 6.54 -8.47
C LYS A 42 -3.21 6.59 -7.00
N SER A 43 -3.07 7.74 -6.35
CA SER A 43 -3.49 7.93 -4.95
C SER A 43 -5.00 7.84 -4.80
N THR A 44 -5.75 8.39 -5.75
CA THR A 44 -7.22 8.28 -5.77
C THR A 44 -7.66 6.83 -5.87
N PHE A 45 -6.97 6.00 -6.64
CA PHE A 45 -7.26 4.57 -6.74
C PHE A 45 -7.14 3.88 -5.37
N PHE A 46 -6.05 4.10 -4.62
CA PHE A 46 -5.91 3.51 -3.28
C PHE A 46 -6.96 4.03 -2.31
N ARG A 47 -7.30 5.31 -2.37
CA ARG A 47 -8.35 5.90 -1.54
C ARG A 47 -9.71 5.25 -1.79
N LEU A 48 -10.09 5.06 -3.05
CA LEU A 48 -11.35 4.41 -3.41
C LEU A 48 -11.34 2.92 -3.05
N LEU A 49 -10.20 2.25 -3.18
CA LEU A 49 -10.03 0.85 -2.83
C LEU A 49 -10.22 0.60 -1.33
N ALA A 50 -9.93 1.58 -0.50
CA ALA A 50 -10.17 1.52 0.95
C ALA A 50 -11.65 1.55 1.34
N VAL A 51 -12.56 1.79 0.40
CA VAL A 51 -14.02 1.86 0.57
C VAL A 51 -14.46 3.12 1.30
N ARG A 52 -13.86 3.45 2.44
CA ARG A 52 -14.13 4.66 3.22
C ARG A 52 -12.90 5.53 3.27
N ASP A 53 -13.06 6.85 3.12
CA ASP A 53 -11.95 7.80 3.17
C ASP A 53 -11.20 7.73 4.52
N GLU A 54 -11.90 7.48 5.61
CA GLU A 54 -11.31 7.32 6.95
C GLU A 54 -10.43 6.08 7.12
N TRP A 55 -10.55 5.10 6.22
CA TRP A 55 -9.72 3.88 6.21
C TRP A 55 -8.49 4.00 5.31
N PHE A 56 -8.35 5.11 4.62
CA PHE A 56 -7.20 5.44 3.80
C PHE A 56 -6.30 6.45 4.50
N SER A 57 -4.98 6.30 4.34
CA SER A 57 -4.00 7.28 4.78
C SER A 57 -2.87 7.41 3.77
N ASP A 58 -2.42 8.62 3.52
CA ASP A 58 -1.24 8.97 2.74
C ASP A 58 -0.19 9.72 3.57
N ASP A 59 -0.33 9.72 4.88
CA ASP A 59 0.51 10.48 5.81
C ASP A 59 1.71 9.69 6.36
N LEU A 60 1.99 8.51 5.87
CA LEU A 60 3.16 7.73 6.26
C LEU A 60 4.40 8.18 5.48
N ARG A 61 5.20 9.06 6.08
CA ARG A 61 6.37 9.68 5.44
C ARG A 61 7.72 9.18 5.94
N LYS A 62 7.76 8.62 7.16
CA LYS A 62 8.95 8.09 7.81
C LYS A 62 8.61 6.80 8.53
N LEU A 63 9.51 5.82 8.48
CA LEU A 63 9.33 4.51 9.10
C LEU A 63 10.01 4.40 10.47
N ASP A 64 10.91 5.29 10.79
CA ASP A 64 11.68 5.36 12.04
C ASP A 64 11.10 6.33 13.08
N ASP A 65 9.92 6.88 12.81
CA ASP A 65 9.20 7.73 13.75
C ASP A 65 8.61 6.90 14.89
N ASP A 66 8.85 7.28 16.14
CA ASP A 66 8.28 6.64 17.33
C ASP A 66 6.74 6.63 17.32
N ASN A 67 6.12 7.47 16.51
CA ASN A 67 4.67 7.54 16.36
C ASN A 67 4.14 6.82 15.12
N VAL A 68 4.98 6.08 14.39
CA VAL A 68 4.56 5.40 13.15
C VAL A 68 3.34 4.50 13.39
N TYR A 69 3.28 3.79 14.51
CA TYR A 69 2.17 2.93 14.88
C TYR A 69 0.83 3.67 14.96
N ARG A 70 0.83 4.95 15.39
CA ARG A 70 -0.40 5.76 15.46
C ARG A 70 -0.96 6.05 14.06
N LYS A 71 -0.08 6.20 13.09
CA LYS A 71 -0.46 6.42 11.69
C LYS A 71 -1.02 5.16 11.03
N LEU A 72 -0.70 3.98 11.56
CA LEU A 72 -1.25 2.71 11.09
C LEU A 72 -2.63 2.40 11.69
N GLN A 73 -2.91 2.90 12.89
CA GLN A 73 -4.15 2.62 13.62
C GLN A 73 -5.37 3.18 12.93
N GLY A 74 -6.40 2.34 12.79
CA GLY A 74 -7.67 2.72 12.19
C GLY A 74 -7.66 2.85 10.66
N HIS A 75 -6.51 2.64 10.02
CA HIS A 75 -6.38 2.66 8.56
C HIS A 75 -6.24 1.24 8.01
N TRP A 76 -6.81 1.02 6.84
CA TRP A 76 -6.76 -0.26 6.16
C TRP A 76 -5.78 -0.25 4.98
N ILE A 77 -5.83 0.79 4.15
CA ILE A 77 -4.89 0.98 3.04
C ILE A 77 -4.09 2.25 3.28
N ILE A 78 -2.76 2.10 3.30
CA ILE A 78 -1.82 3.18 3.56
C ILE A 78 -0.89 3.36 2.36
N GLU A 79 -0.86 4.57 1.83
CA GLU A 79 0.01 4.94 0.71
C GLU A 79 1.36 5.47 1.20
N MET A 80 2.42 4.98 0.59
CA MET A 80 3.80 5.45 0.77
C MET A 80 4.28 6.14 -0.52
N SER A 81 3.88 7.38 -0.79
CA SER A 81 4.22 8.07 -2.03
C SER A 81 5.60 8.75 -1.98
N GLU A 82 5.84 9.57 -0.98
CA GLU A 82 7.06 10.37 -0.90
C GLU A 82 8.31 9.53 -0.58
N MET A 83 8.17 8.52 0.24
CA MET A 83 9.29 7.62 0.59
C MET A 83 9.79 6.85 -0.63
N MET A 84 8.87 6.45 -1.52
CA MET A 84 9.21 5.72 -2.72
C MET A 84 9.91 6.62 -3.75
N ALA A 85 9.53 7.89 -3.83
CA ALA A 85 10.13 8.85 -4.77
C ALA A 85 11.60 9.16 -4.47
N THR A 86 12.04 9.01 -3.22
CA THR A 86 13.40 9.31 -2.74
C THR A 86 14.17 8.08 -2.31
N ALA A 87 13.65 6.88 -2.58
CA ALA A 87 14.21 5.63 -2.10
C ALA A 87 15.61 5.35 -2.69
N ASN A 88 16.54 5.01 -1.83
CA ASN A 88 17.84 4.46 -2.16
C ASN A 88 17.96 3.02 -1.64
N ALA A 89 19.09 2.36 -1.89
CA ALA A 89 19.29 0.97 -1.49
C ALA A 89 19.06 0.73 0.02
N LYS A 90 19.49 1.65 0.88
CA LYS A 90 19.30 1.56 2.33
C LYS A 90 17.84 1.70 2.72
N SER A 91 17.15 2.72 2.22
CA SER A 91 15.73 2.96 2.52
C SER A 91 14.83 1.85 1.98
N ILE A 92 15.20 1.22 0.89
CA ILE A 92 14.51 0.03 0.36
C ILE A 92 14.57 -1.15 1.33
N GLU A 93 15.72 -1.44 1.91
CA GLU A 93 15.85 -2.49 2.92
C GLU A 93 15.06 -2.17 4.20
N GLU A 94 15.00 -0.91 4.59
CA GLU A 94 14.15 -0.44 5.70
C GLU A 94 12.66 -0.65 5.40
N ILE A 95 12.21 -0.33 4.19
CA ILE A 95 10.83 -0.57 3.75
C ILE A 95 10.52 -2.07 3.74
N LYS A 96 11.40 -2.91 3.21
CA LYS A 96 11.23 -4.37 3.23
C LYS A 96 11.10 -4.92 4.64
N SER A 97 11.97 -4.48 5.55
CA SER A 97 11.90 -4.85 6.97
C SER A 97 10.58 -4.40 7.59
N PHE A 98 10.14 -3.20 7.30
CA PHE A 98 8.87 -2.67 7.78
C PHE A 98 7.67 -3.46 7.25
N LEU A 99 7.65 -3.82 5.96
CA LEU A 99 6.59 -4.62 5.35
C LEU A 99 6.48 -6.03 5.96
N SER A 100 7.58 -6.58 6.45
CA SER A 100 7.63 -7.91 7.06
C SER A 100 7.01 -7.97 8.45
N ARG A 101 6.77 -6.84 9.09
CA ARG A 101 6.18 -6.81 10.43
C ARG A 101 4.73 -7.27 10.40
N GLN A 102 4.38 -8.12 11.34
CA GLN A 102 3.01 -8.62 11.51
C GLN A 102 2.26 -7.90 12.62
N LYS A 103 3.00 -7.28 13.54
CA LYS A 103 2.45 -6.55 14.68
C LYS A 103 3.34 -5.36 15.04
N GLU A 104 2.73 -4.39 15.68
CA GLU A 104 3.42 -3.29 16.34
C GLU A 104 3.37 -3.51 17.85
N VAL A 105 4.43 -3.13 18.56
CA VAL A 105 4.48 -3.20 20.04
C VAL A 105 4.63 -1.77 20.54
N TYR A 106 3.60 -1.26 21.19
CA TYR A 106 3.63 0.08 21.76
C TYR A 106 2.68 0.24 22.93
N LYS A 107 2.93 1.31 23.70
CA LYS A 107 2.13 1.72 24.83
C LYS A 107 1.28 2.94 24.45
N ILE A 108 -0.01 2.84 24.66
CA ILE A 108 -0.91 4.00 24.56
C ILE A 108 -0.74 4.86 25.83
N PRO A 109 -0.83 6.19 25.75
CA PRO A 109 -0.88 7.04 26.94
C PRO A 109 -1.91 6.51 27.94
N TYR A 110 -1.53 6.48 29.23
CA TYR A 110 -2.29 5.94 30.35
C TYR A 110 -2.37 4.41 30.47
N GLU A 111 -1.85 3.63 29.52
CA GLU A 111 -1.65 2.19 29.73
C GLU A 111 -0.42 1.92 30.60
N THR A 112 -0.49 0.86 31.41
CA THR A 112 0.62 0.50 32.30
C THR A 112 1.75 -0.18 31.55
N HIS A 113 1.43 -0.99 30.53
CA HIS A 113 2.39 -1.79 29.77
C HIS A 113 2.19 -1.66 28.26
N PRO A 114 3.26 -1.83 27.46
CA PRO A 114 3.12 -2.02 26.02
C PRO A 114 2.27 -3.24 25.69
N ALA A 115 1.50 -3.18 24.64
CA ALA A 115 0.71 -4.31 24.14
C ALA A 115 1.05 -4.63 22.69
N ASP A 116 0.92 -5.90 22.33
CA ASP A 116 0.99 -6.34 20.96
C ASP A 116 -0.25 -5.85 20.19
N ARG A 117 -0.01 -5.20 19.06
CA ARG A 117 -1.05 -4.68 18.19
C ARG A 117 -0.91 -5.30 16.81
N PRO A 118 -1.68 -6.36 16.51
CA PRO A 118 -1.64 -7.02 15.23
C PRO A 118 -1.96 -6.05 14.10
N ARG A 119 -1.19 -6.13 13.03
CA ARG A 119 -1.33 -5.25 11.88
C ARG A 119 -2.56 -5.62 11.06
N GLN A 120 -3.46 -4.67 10.85
CA GLN A 120 -4.68 -4.82 10.03
C GLN A 120 -4.58 -4.13 8.67
N CYS A 121 -3.56 -3.30 8.48
CA CYS A 121 -3.35 -2.51 7.27
C CYS A 121 -2.48 -3.22 6.24
N VAL A 122 -2.61 -2.79 5.00
CA VAL A 122 -1.72 -3.10 3.88
C VAL A 122 -1.17 -1.81 3.27
N PHE A 123 -0.09 -1.93 2.49
CA PHE A 123 0.62 -0.77 1.99
C PHE A 123 0.60 -0.74 0.47
N GLY A 124 0.34 0.44 -0.08
CA GLY A 124 0.50 0.76 -1.48
C GLY A 124 1.59 1.79 -1.70
N GLY A 125 2.27 1.72 -2.82
CA GLY A 125 3.24 2.71 -3.25
C GLY A 125 2.81 3.38 -4.54
N THR A 126 3.21 4.63 -4.73
CA THR A 126 2.99 5.36 -5.98
C THR A 126 4.28 5.99 -6.44
N SER A 127 4.52 5.97 -7.74
CA SER A 127 5.68 6.60 -8.36
C SER A 127 5.36 7.10 -9.76
N ASN A 128 6.11 8.13 -10.18
CA ASN A 128 6.02 8.67 -11.53
C ASN A 128 7.02 8.01 -12.50
N ALA A 129 7.99 7.24 -12.00
CA ALA A 129 9.03 6.62 -12.80
C ALA A 129 9.33 5.19 -12.37
N LEU A 130 9.69 4.34 -13.33
CA LEU A 130 10.10 2.94 -13.09
C LEU A 130 11.46 2.83 -12.38
N ASP A 131 12.30 3.85 -12.49
CA ASP A 131 13.69 3.82 -12.00
C ASP A 131 13.82 3.64 -10.50
N PHE A 132 12.74 3.90 -9.76
CA PHE A 132 12.75 3.73 -8.32
C PHE A 132 12.50 2.27 -7.90
N LEU A 133 11.95 1.43 -8.78
CA LEU A 133 11.71 0.04 -8.46
C LEU A 133 13.05 -0.64 -8.19
N PRO A 134 13.30 -1.05 -6.95
CA PRO A 134 14.52 -1.74 -6.66
C PRO A 134 14.53 -2.99 -7.51
N LEU A 135 15.58 -3.15 -8.27
CA LEU A 135 15.93 -4.45 -8.81
C LEU A 135 16.23 -5.34 -7.62
N ASP A 136 15.18 -5.99 -7.12
CA ASP A 136 15.31 -6.94 -6.03
C ASP A 136 16.06 -8.17 -6.52
N ARG A 137 17.40 -8.06 -6.45
CA ARG A 137 18.32 -9.15 -6.81
C ARG A 137 18.25 -10.33 -5.83
N SER A 138 17.55 -10.15 -4.71
CA SER A 138 17.44 -11.18 -3.67
C SER A 138 16.37 -12.23 -3.96
N GLY A 139 15.60 -12.08 -5.04
CA GLY A 139 14.53 -13.02 -5.41
C GLY A 139 13.27 -12.91 -4.54
N ASN A 140 13.26 -12.05 -3.55
CA ASN A 140 12.13 -11.86 -2.64
C ASN A 140 11.32 -10.62 -3.07
N ARG A 141 10.34 -10.85 -3.94
CA ARG A 141 9.55 -9.78 -4.57
C ARG A 141 8.45 -9.30 -3.63
N ARG A 142 8.75 -8.26 -2.83
CA ARG A 142 7.76 -7.56 -2.02
C ARG A 142 7.09 -6.41 -2.74
N PHE A 143 7.76 -5.82 -3.72
CA PHE A 143 7.24 -4.71 -4.52
C PHE A 143 6.67 -5.24 -5.83
N ILE A 144 5.37 -5.02 -6.04
CA ILE A 144 4.69 -5.44 -7.25
C ILE A 144 4.34 -4.19 -8.07
N PRO A 145 5.06 -3.93 -9.17
CA PRO A 145 4.76 -2.80 -10.03
C PRO A 145 3.58 -3.07 -10.93
N VAL A 146 2.67 -2.12 -11.00
CA VAL A 146 1.59 -2.07 -11.98
C VAL A 146 1.64 -0.74 -12.69
N MET A 147 1.80 -0.78 -14.02
CA MET A 147 1.79 0.41 -14.85
C MET A 147 0.38 0.94 -15.02
N VAL A 148 0.21 2.24 -14.84
CA VAL A 148 -1.07 2.93 -14.96
C VAL A 148 -1.07 3.76 -16.23
N TYR A 149 -2.02 3.49 -17.13
CA TYR A 149 -2.22 4.18 -18.41
C TYR A 149 -3.61 4.81 -18.44
N PRO A 150 -3.79 6.03 -17.92
CA PRO A 150 -5.12 6.66 -17.86
C PRO A 150 -5.79 6.82 -19.22
N GLU A 151 -5.03 6.99 -20.28
CA GLU A 151 -5.53 7.08 -21.65
C GLU A 151 -6.18 5.79 -22.18
N GLN A 152 -5.93 4.66 -21.53
CA GLN A 152 -6.51 3.35 -21.86
C GLN A 152 -7.65 2.94 -20.91
N ALA A 153 -7.97 3.79 -19.94
CA ALA A 153 -8.99 3.49 -18.96
C ALA A 153 -10.40 3.62 -19.55
N GLU A 154 -11.26 2.63 -19.28
CA GLU A 154 -12.68 2.70 -19.59
C GLU A 154 -13.41 3.76 -18.75
N VAL A 155 -12.99 3.91 -17.49
CA VAL A 155 -13.47 4.93 -16.56
C VAL A 155 -12.27 5.71 -16.02
N HIS A 156 -12.26 7.03 -16.22
CA HIS A 156 -11.20 7.88 -15.70
C HIS A 156 -11.49 8.25 -14.25
N ILE A 157 -10.68 7.73 -13.34
CA ILE A 157 -10.92 7.79 -11.89
C ILE A 157 -11.00 9.22 -11.31
N LEU A 158 -10.38 10.19 -11.96
CA LEU A 158 -10.40 11.59 -11.54
C LEU A 158 -11.57 12.38 -12.11
N GLU A 159 -12.22 11.88 -13.17
CA GLU A 159 -13.29 12.59 -13.86
C GLU A 159 -14.67 12.21 -13.35
N ASP A 160 -14.85 10.94 -12.96
CA ASP A 160 -16.12 10.43 -12.43
C ASP A 160 -15.88 9.52 -11.22
N GLU A 161 -16.00 10.09 -10.04
CA GLU A 161 -15.80 9.35 -8.79
C GLU A 161 -16.92 8.31 -8.56
N ALA A 162 -18.15 8.60 -8.90
CA ALA A 162 -19.27 7.68 -8.70
C ALA A 162 -19.14 6.44 -9.60
N ALA A 163 -18.82 6.63 -10.87
CA ALA A 163 -18.56 5.54 -11.80
C ALA A 163 -17.30 4.73 -11.39
N SER A 164 -16.27 5.41 -10.88
CA SER A 164 -15.06 4.77 -10.39
C SER A 164 -15.32 3.90 -9.16
N ARG A 165 -16.12 4.38 -8.20
CA ARG A 165 -16.53 3.59 -7.04
C ARG A 165 -17.33 2.36 -7.44
N ALA A 166 -18.28 2.52 -8.37
CA ALA A 166 -19.07 1.41 -8.89
C ALA A 166 -18.19 0.37 -9.61
N TYR A 167 -17.23 0.82 -10.40
CA TYR A 167 -16.29 -0.05 -11.10
C TYR A 167 -15.40 -0.85 -10.14
N ILE A 168 -14.82 -0.18 -9.14
CA ILE A 168 -13.97 -0.83 -8.13
C ILE A 168 -14.76 -1.83 -7.29
N SER A 169 -16.03 -1.56 -6.99
CA SER A 169 -16.87 -2.48 -6.22
C SER A 169 -17.21 -3.78 -6.93
N GLN A 170 -16.97 -3.86 -8.24
CA GLN A 170 -17.18 -5.06 -9.06
C GLN A 170 -15.91 -5.93 -9.19
N MET A 171 -14.78 -5.40 -8.73
CA MET A 171 -13.50 -6.12 -8.75
C MET A 171 -13.40 -7.11 -7.60
#